data_c7c28d5e59c77c9e19a1e97823213774
#
_entry.id   c7c28d5e59c77c9e19a1e97823213774
#
_cell.length_a   1.000
_cell.length_b   1.000
_cell.length_c   1.000
_cell.angle_alpha   90.00
_cell.angle_beta   90.00
_cell.angle_gamma   90.00
#
_symmetry.space_group_name_H-M   'P 1'
#
loop_
_entity.id
_entity.type
_entity.pdbx_description
1 polymer ?
#
loop_
_entity_poly.entity_id
_entity_poly.type
_entity_poly.pdbx_seq_one_letter_code
_entity_poly.pdbx_strand_id
1 'polypeptide(L)'
;MPSVPSLPPQIVLLVRFVFWTALIFAVTMALIPKPPTVLGEVGDKYQHMLAFATLAVLASAAYPRAGWSRIAERLSFLGALIEVLQSIPALHRDCDIMDWVADTGAILVALALVALIRRLWLR
;
A
#
# COMPACT_ATOMS: atom_id res chain seq x y z
N MET A 1 -19.48 19.43 -11.04
CA MET A 1 -18.62 19.01 -9.93
C MET A 1 -17.45 19.99 -9.80
N PRO A 2 -17.21 20.49 -8.59
CA PRO A 2 -16.01 21.30 -8.41
C PRO A 2 -14.79 20.46 -8.72
N SER A 3 -13.89 20.99 -9.56
CA SER A 3 -12.64 20.35 -9.85
C SER A 3 -11.80 20.26 -8.57
N VAL A 4 -11.32 19.07 -8.24
CA VAL A 4 -10.34 18.92 -7.18
C VAL A 4 -9.12 19.76 -7.57
N PRO A 5 -8.65 20.68 -6.70
CA PRO A 5 -7.46 21.44 -7.04
C PRO A 5 -6.32 20.46 -7.33
N SER A 6 -5.80 20.52 -8.54
CA SER A 6 -4.69 19.67 -8.95
C SER A 6 -3.42 20.15 -8.24
N LEU A 7 -2.66 19.20 -7.70
CA LEU A 7 -1.36 19.49 -7.14
C LEU A 7 -0.41 20.00 -8.24
N PRO A 8 0.51 20.92 -7.92
CA PRO A 8 1.51 21.34 -8.89
C PRO A 8 2.30 20.14 -9.45
N PRO A 9 2.71 20.19 -10.74
CA PRO A 9 3.43 19.06 -11.36
C PRO A 9 4.68 18.64 -10.59
N GLN A 10 5.38 19.58 -10.00
CA GLN A 10 6.59 19.30 -9.21
C GLN A 10 6.28 18.47 -7.96
N ILE A 11 5.16 18.77 -7.30
CA ILE A 11 4.72 18.03 -6.12
C ILE A 11 4.23 16.65 -6.53
N VAL A 12 3.53 16.53 -7.65
CA VAL A 12 3.11 15.21 -8.17
C VAL A 12 4.32 14.33 -8.45
N LEU A 13 5.37 14.88 -9.07
CA LEU A 13 6.60 14.12 -9.33
C LEU A 13 7.27 13.68 -8.03
N LEU A 14 7.32 14.56 -7.03
CA LEU A 14 7.89 14.23 -5.73
C LEU A 14 7.11 13.12 -5.05
N VAL A 15 5.78 13.19 -5.06
CA VAL A 15 4.92 12.17 -4.46
C VAL A 15 5.08 10.84 -5.20
N ARG A 16 5.18 10.84 -6.52
CA ARG A 16 5.45 9.62 -7.30
C ARG A 16 6.80 9.01 -6.94
N PHE A 17 7.81 9.84 -6.76
CA PHE A 17 9.13 9.37 -6.33
C PHE A 17 9.03 8.70 -4.93
N VAL A 18 8.36 9.36 -4.00
CA VAL A 18 8.15 8.81 -2.65
C VAL A 18 7.35 7.51 -2.70
N PHE A 19 6.30 7.45 -3.53
CA PHE A 19 5.49 6.25 -3.69
C PHE A 19 6.32 5.06 -4.17
N TRP A 20 7.09 5.24 -5.24
CA TRP A 20 7.88 4.15 -5.82
C TRP A 20 9.02 3.73 -4.90
N THR A 21 9.63 4.67 -4.20
CA THR A 21 10.66 4.37 -3.20
C THR A 21 10.06 3.55 -2.06
N ALA A 22 8.91 3.94 -1.55
CA ALA A 22 8.22 3.22 -0.48
C ALA A 22 7.79 1.83 -0.94
N LEU A 23 7.31 1.70 -2.18
CA LEU A 23 6.89 0.41 -2.74
C LEU A 23 8.08 -0.54 -2.87
N ILE A 24 9.19 -0.08 -3.43
CA ILE A 24 10.40 -0.90 -3.58
C ILE A 24 10.92 -1.32 -2.20
N PHE A 25 10.95 -0.39 -1.25
CA PHE A 25 11.35 -0.68 0.13
C PHE A 25 10.46 -1.74 0.76
N ALA A 26 9.14 -1.58 0.65
CA ALA A 26 8.17 -2.51 1.24
C ALA A 26 8.30 -3.91 0.64
N VAL A 27 8.41 -4.01 -0.68
CA VAL A 27 8.58 -5.30 -1.37
C VAL A 27 9.90 -5.95 -0.97
N THR A 28 10.98 -5.18 -0.92
CA THR A 28 12.29 -5.67 -0.51
C THR A 28 12.23 -6.24 0.91
N MET A 29 11.65 -5.49 1.84
CA MET A 29 11.54 -5.94 3.24
C MET A 29 10.64 -7.17 3.38
N ALA A 30 9.62 -7.30 2.53
CA ALA A 30 8.73 -8.47 2.54
C ALA A 30 9.41 -9.74 2.04
N LEU A 31 10.40 -9.63 1.17
CA LEU A 31 11.05 -10.75 0.50
C LEU A 31 12.44 -11.09 1.06
N ILE A 32 12.99 -10.25 1.94
CA ILE A 32 14.27 -10.56 2.61
C ILE A 32 14.06 -11.75 3.55
N PRO A 33 14.94 -12.79 3.50
CA PRO A 33 14.88 -13.87 4.47
C PRO A 33 15.10 -13.36 5.90
N LYS A 34 14.24 -13.79 6.84
CA LYS A 34 14.31 -13.41 8.25
C LYS A 34 14.53 -11.91 8.47
N PRO A 35 13.58 -11.05 8.04
CA PRO A 35 13.75 -9.61 8.25
C PRO A 35 13.76 -9.29 9.74
N PRO A 36 14.42 -8.18 10.13
CA PRO A 36 14.35 -7.75 11.53
C PRO A 36 12.90 -7.43 11.90
N THR A 37 12.38 -8.16 12.88
CA THR A 37 11.04 -7.91 13.41
C THR A 37 11.17 -6.94 14.59
N VAL A 38 10.67 -5.73 14.40
CA VAL A 38 10.70 -4.70 15.46
C VAL A 38 9.65 -5.01 16.52
N LEU A 39 8.54 -5.65 16.13
CA LEU A 39 7.39 -5.87 17.00
C LEU A 39 7.01 -7.36 17.17
N GLY A 40 7.86 -8.29 16.71
CA GLY A 40 7.56 -9.73 16.77
C GLY A 40 6.60 -10.17 15.65
N GLU A 41 6.09 -11.41 15.74
CA GLU A 41 5.24 -12.01 14.69
C GLU A 41 3.92 -11.24 14.49
N VAL A 42 3.27 -10.83 15.56
CA VAL A 42 2.04 -10.06 15.50
C VAL A 42 2.31 -8.68 14.90
N GLY A 43 3.47 -8.11 15.24
CA GLY A 43 3.89 -6.82 14.69
C GLY A 43 4.14 -6.87 13.18
N ASP A 44 4.64 -8.00 12.66
CA ASP A 44 4.91 -8.17 11.24
C ASP A 44 3.64 -7.99 10.40
N LYS A 45 2.53 -8.59 10.82
CA LYS A 45 1.24 -8.44 10.15
C LYS A 45 0.78 -6.97 10.11
N TYR A 46 0.87 -6.27 11.24
CA TYR A 46 0.49 -4.87 11.32
C TYR A 46 1.42 -3.97 10.52
N GLN A 47 2.71 -4.30 10.45
CA GLN A 47 3.66 -3.58 9.59
C GLN A 47 3.26 -3.67 8.13
N HIS A 48 2.86 -4.86 7.64
CA HIS A 48 2.39 -5.04 6.27
C HIS A 48 1.10 -4.26 6.01
N MET A 49 0.14 -4.31 6.92
CA MET A 49 -1.09 -3.55 6.81
C MET A 49 -0.82 -2.05 6.72
N LEU A 50 0.07 -1.53 7.59
CA LEU A 50 0.45 -0.13 7.59
C LEU A 50 1.17 0.25 6.30
N ALA A 51 2.07 -0.60 5.81
CA ALA A 51 2.77 -0.37 4.56
C ALA A 51 1.80 -0.28 3.38
N PHE A 52 0.85 -1.21 3.26
CA PHE A 52 -0.14 -1.19 2.18
C PHE A 52 -1.09 -0.01 2.30
N ALA A 53 -1.52 0.34 3.51
CA ALA A 53 -2.34 1.54 3.72
C ALA A 53 -1.59 2.81 3.28
N THR A 54 -0.31 2.92 3.64
CA THR A 54 0.54 4.04 3.24
C THR A 54 0.70 4.08 1.72
N LEU A 55 0.95 2.93 1.08
CA LEU A 55 1.05 2.86 -0.38
C LEU A 55 -0.25 3.27 -1.06
N ALA A 56 -1.40 2.89 -0.51
CA ALA A 56 -2.69 3.29 -1.06
C ALA A 56 -2.89 4.81 -1.01
N VAL A 57 -2.56 5.43 0.11
CA VAL A 57 -2.64 6.90 0.26
C VAL A 57 -1.69 7.59 -0.72
N LEU A 58 -0.44 7.14 -0.79
CA LEU A 58 0.56 7.71 -1.69
C LEU A 58 0.15 7.53 -3.16
N ALA A 59 -0.36 6.35 -3.52
CA ALA A 59 -0.81 6.09 -4.88
C ALA A 59 -1.97 7.01 -5.29
N SER A 60 -2.91 7.25 -4.37
CA SER A 60 -4.04 8.14 -4.66
C SER A 60 -3.59 9.59 -4.88
N ALA A 61 -2.55 10.03 -4.17
CA ALA A 61 -1.98 11.36 -4.35
C ALA A 61 -1.07 11.43 -5.58
N ALA A 62 -0.31 10.37 -5.86
CA ALA A 62 0.62 10.31 -6.99
C ALA A 62 -0.10 10.20 -8.34
N TYR A 63 -1.24 9.53 -8.36
CA TYR A 63 -2.01 9.26 -9.56
C TYR A 63 -3.47 9.68 -9.36
N PRO A 64 -3.74 10.99 -9.31
CA PRO A 64 -5.07 11.48 -8.96
C PRO A 64 -6.15 11.12 -10.00
N ARG A 65 -5.74 10.77 -11.22
CA ARG A 65 -6.67 10.34 -12.28
C ARG A 65 -6.99 8.86 -12.24
N ALA A 66 -6.21 8.07 -11.49
CA ALA A 66 -6.50 6.66 -11.32
C ALA A 66 -7.68 6.48 -10.38
N GLY A 67 -8.66 5.68 -10.78
CA GLY A 67 -9.78 5.35 -9.91
C GLY A 67 -9.32 4.54 -8.70
N TRP A 68 -10.00 4.72 -7.58
CA TRP A 68 -9.66 3.99 -6.35
C TRP A 68 -9.75 2.47 -6.55
N SER A 69 -10.67 1.98 -7.39
CA SER A 69 -10.79 0.55 -7.67
C SER A 69 -9.54 0.00 -8.36
N ARG A 70 -8.96 0.77 -9.28
CA ARG A 70 -7.73 0.38 -9.98
C ARG A 70 -6.55 0.34 -9.01
N ILE A 71 -6.44 1.33 -8.13
CA ILE A 71 -5.39 1.35 -7.11
C ILE A 71 -5.54 0.14 -6.19
N ALA A 72 -6.77 -0.13 -5.72
CA ALA A 72 -7.05 -1.27 -4.84
C ALA A 72 -6.69 -2.59 -5.52
N GLU A 73 -7.10 -2.79 -6.77
CA GLU A 73 -6.82 -4.01 -7.51
C GLU A 73 -5.33 -4.25 -7.68
N ARG A 74 -4.57 -3.22 -8.06
CA ARG A 74 -3.14 -3.34 -8.30
C ARG A 74 -2.36 -3.59 -7.03
N LEU A 75 -2.68 -2.90 -5.95
CA LEU A 75 -2.01 -3.11 -4.67
C LEU A 75 -2.38 -4.46 -4.06
N SER A 76 -3.65 -4.87 -4.17
CA SER A 76 -4.08 -6.19 -3.71
C SER A 76 -3.40 -7.30 -4.50
N PHE A 77 -3.27 -7.14 -5.82
CA PHE A 77 -2.54 -8.08 -6.67
C PHE A 77 -1.06 -8.17 -6.24
N LEU A 78 -0.44 -7.03 -5.94
CA LEU A 78 0.93 -7.01 -5.43
C LEU A 78 1.03 -7.77 -4.11
N GLY A 79 0.06 -7.60 -3.22
CA GLY A 79 -0.01 -8.34 -1.96
C GLY A 79 -0.13 -9.84 -2.18
N ALA A 80 -0.97 -10.26 -3.11
CA ALA A 80 -1.11 -11.68 -3.47
C ALA A 80 0.19 -12.23 -4.04
N LEU A 81 0.88 -11.47 -4.89
CA LEU A 81 2.15 -11.87 -5.46
C LEU A 81 3.22 -12.04 -4.38
N ILE A 82 3.27 -11.12 -3.42
CA ILE A 82 4.19 -11.22 -2.28
C ILE A 82 3.92 -12.49 -1.49
N GLU A 83 2.64 -12.82 -1.21
CA GLU A 83 2.29 -14.06 -0.51
C GLU A 83 2.77 -15.30 -1.26
N VAL A 84 2.59 -15.34 -2.57
CA VAL A 84 3.08 -16.44 -3.41
C VAL A 84 4.59 -16.56 -3.31
N LEU A 85 5.31 -15.45 -3.39
CA LEU A 85 6.77 -15.44 -3.29
C LEU A 85 7.25 -15.83 -1.89
N GLN A 86 6.54 -15.43 -0.85
CA GLN A 86 6.85 -15.81 0.52
C GLN A 86 6.62 -17.30 0.80
N SER A 87 5.91 -18.01 -0.08
CA SER A 87 5.76 -19.46 0.03
C SER A 87 7.03 -20.22 -0.36
N ILE A 88 8.02 -19.54 -0.95
CA ILE A 88 9.30 -20.17 -1.31
C ILE A 88 10.07 -20.52 -0.02
N PRO A 89 10.42 -21.83 0.21
CA PRO A 89 11.05 -22.24 1.47
C PRO A 89 12.36 -21.52 1.77
N ALA A 90 13.12 -21.14 0.74
CA ALA A 90 14.41 -20.50 0.91
C ALA A 90 14.30 -19.11 1.58
N LEU A 91 13.13 -18.48 1.56
CA LEU A 91 12.92 -17.18 2.20
C LEU A 91 12.63 -17.29 3.70
N HIS A 92 12.34 -18.50 4.21
CA HIS A 92 12.00 -18.72 5.62
C HIS A 92 10.87 -17.80 6.10
N ARG A 93 9.86 -17.59 5.23
CA ARG A 93 8.70 -16.77 5.50
C ARG A 93 7.46 -17.64 5.64
N ASP A 94 6.54 -17.22 6.49
CA ASP A 94 5.24 -17.86 6.62
C ASP A 94 4.28 -17.24 5.61
N CYS A 95 3.70 -18.09 4.75
CA CYS A 95 2.68 -17.71 3.81
C CYS A 95 1.31 -17.92 4.47
N ASP A 96 0.56 -16.85 4.65
CA ASP A 96 -0.77 -16.89 5.24
C ASP A 96 -1.72 -16.04 4.38
N ILE A 97 -2.73 -16.70 3.81
CA ILE A 97 -3.72 -16.01 2.98
C ILE A 97 -4.46 -14.91 3.76
N MET A 98 -4.58 -15.07 5.08
CA MET A 98 -5.22 -14.05 5.92
C MET A 98 -4.40 -12.77 5.97
N ASP A 99 -3.08 -12.83 5.76
CA ASP A 99 -2.25 -11.65 5.64
C ASP A 99 -2.62 -10.84 4.40
N TRP A 100 -2.86 -11.53 3.28
CA TRP A 100 -3.34 -10.88 2.06
C TRP A 100 -4.72 -10.25 2.26
N VAL A 101 -5.63 -10.94 2.95
CA VAL A 101 -6.96 -10.42 3.27
C VAL A 101 -6.85 -9.16 4.13
N ALA A 102 -5.99 -9.19 5.15
CA ALA A 102 -5.75 -8.04 6.02
C ALA A 102 -5.16 -6.85 5.26
N ASP A 103 -4.18 -7.11 4.40
CA ASP A 103 -3.55 -6.07 3.58
C ASP A 103 -4.57 -5.42 2.63
N THR A 104 -5.40 -6.24 1.98
CA THR A 104 -6.47 -5.76 1.10
C THR A 104 -7.48 -4.92 1.87
N GLY A 105 -7.87 -5.38 3.07
CA GLY A 105 -8.74 -4.60 3.96
C GLY A 105 -8.13 -3.25 4.34
N ALA A 106 -6.84 -3.23 4.66
CA ALA A 106 -6.12 -1.99 4.98
C ALA A 106 -6.10 -1.02 3.79
N ILE A 107 -5.88 -1.53 2.57
CA ILE A 107 -5.93 -0.73 1.35
C ILE A 107 -7.31 -0.09 1.18
N LEU A 108 -8.37 -0.88 1.31
CA LEU A 108 -9.74 -0.40 1.13
C LEU A 108 -10.11 0.64 2.18
N VAL A 109 -9.74 0.42 3.45
CA VAL A 109 -9.99 1.39 4.52
C VAL A 109 -9.24 2.69 4.25
N ALA A 110 -7.97 2.60 3.85
CA ALA A 110 -7.17 3.79 3.55
C ALA A 110 -7.77 4.60 2.41
N LEU A 111 -8.18 3.94 1.32
CA LEU A 111 -8.81 4.61 0.18
C LEU A 111 -10.17 5.22 0.54
N ALA A 112 -10.96 4.54 1.38
CA ALA A 112 -12.22 5.06 1.87
C ALA A 112 -12.02 6.32 2.71
N LEU A 113 -10.99 6.33 3.58
CA LEU A 113 -10.65 7.49 4.39
C LEU A 113 -10.19 8.67 3.52
N VAL A 114 -9.37 8.40 2.51
CA VAL A 114 -8.95 9.44 1.55
C VAL A 114 -10.17 10.03 0.85
N ALA A 115 -11.08 9.18 0.37
CA ALA A 115 -12.29 9.62 -0.30
C ALA A 115 -13.18 10.46 0.62
N LEU A 116 -13.31 10.05 1.87
CA LEU A 116 -14.09 10.77 2.88
C LEU A 116 -13.47 12.14 3.17
N ILE A 117 -12.17 12.19 3.38
CA ILE A 117 -11.46 13.45 3.64
C ILE A 117 -11.62 14.42 2.47
N ARG A 118 -11.43 13.93 1.24
CA ARG A 118 -11.63 14.76 0.03
C ARG A 118 -13.06 15.29 -0.04
N ARG A 119 -14.05 14.45 0.26
CA ARG A 119 -15.45 14.86 0.25
C ARG A 119 -15.76 15.93 1.29
N LEU A 120 -15.19 15.82 2.48
CA LEU A 120 -15.40 16.81 3.56
C LEU A 120 -14.70 18.14 3.25
N TRP A 121 -13.50 18.09 2.67
CA TRP A 121 -12.73 19.30 2.34
C TRP A 121 -13.29 20.06 1.12
N LEU A 122 -14.05 19.39 0.27
CA LEU A 122 -14.64 19.99 -0.95
C LEU A 122 -16.09 20.48 -0.76
N ARG A 123 -16.56 20.50 0.47
CA ARG A 123 -17.89 21.06 0.79
C ARG A 123 -17.89 22.56 0.86
#